data_1dda4a1ce5fa3a66338a192ca3f0ff2b
#
_entry.id   1dda4a1ce5fa3a66338a192ca3f0ff2b
#
_cell.length_a   1.000
_cell.length_b   1.000
_cell.length_c   1.000
_cell.angle_alpha   90.00
_cell.angle_beta   90.00
_cell.angle_gamma   90.00
#
_symmetry.space_group_name_H-M   'P 1'
#
loop_
_entity.id
_entity.type
_entity.pdbx_description
1 polymer ?
#
loop_
_entity_poly.entity_id
_entity_poly.type
_entity_poly.pdbx_seq_one_letter_code
_entity_poly.pdbx_strand_id
1 'polypeptide(L)'
;MPARALSTIHSMDSLSLPVKLSSRVRQAVQFAAIRHKDQKDKAGKPYIAHCMRVAIAVWHLGEDHFIAGILHDVVEDTATTLDEIETLFGRNVRNAVDSVSRREYPRKESYEDFVLRSKADPIGRLVKIADLYDNMSPERRPEPPVELDKKLERYEKALAVLTSR
;
A
#
# COMPACT_ATOMS: atom_id res chain seq x y z
N MET A 1 54.29 -11.20 28.95
CA MET A 1 54.44 -11.09 27.49
C MET A 1 53.09 -11.04 26.86
N PRO A 2 52.89 -10.21 25.83
CA PRO A 2 51.95 -9.10 25.99
C PRO A 2 50.60 -9.36 25.31
N ALA A 3 49.61 -8.68 25.83
CA ALA A 3 48.35 -8.40 25.20
C ALA A 3 48.56 -7.63 23.88
N ARG A 4 47.95 -8.10 22.81
CA ARG A 4 47.54 -7.30 21.62
C ARG A 4 46.54 -8.09 20.82
N ALA A 5 45.32 -7.61 20.80
CA ALA A 5 44.54 -7.34 19.62
C ALA A 5 43.04 -7.30 19.95
N LEU A 6 42.59 -6.21 20.49
CA LEU A 6 41.17 -5.82 20.44
C LEU A 6 41.14 -4.38 20.00
N SER A 7 41.23 -4.18 18.69
CA SER A 7 40.91 -2.90 18.10
C SER A 7 40.69 -3.11 16.60
N THR A 8 39.50 -3.46 16.20
CA THR A 8 38.91 -3.07 14.91
C THR A 8 37.41 -3.38 14.97
N ILE A 9 36.69 -2.66 15.81
CA ILE A 9 35.28 -2.44 15.54
C ILE A 9 35.30 -1.37 14.45
N HIS A 10 35.35 -1.81 13.20
CA HIS A 10 35.11 -0.95 12.07
C HIS A 10 33.65 -0.48 12.16
N SER A 11 33.55 0.81 12.31
CA SER A 11 32.41 1.66 12.09
C SER A 11 31.42 1.03 11.09
N MET A 12 30.25 0.67 11.60
CA MET A 12 29.07 0.37 10.76
C MET A 12 28.41 1.70 10.33
N ASP A 13 29.23 2.69 9.96
CA ASP A 13 28.78 3.91 9.33
C ASP A 13 28.66 3.70 7.82
N SER A 14 27.46 3.96 7.35
CA SER A 14 27.04 4.03 5.95
C SER A 14 26.70 2.72 5.23
N LEU A 15 25.69 2.00 5.68
CA LEU A 15 24.74 1.42 4.74
C LEU A 15 23.83 2.54 4.24
N SER A 16 24.39 3.51 3.53
CA SER A 16 23.63 4.40 2.68
C SER A 16 23.13 3.54 1.52
N LEU A 17 21.88 3.10 1.60
CA LEU A 17 21.20 2.52 0.45
C LEU A 17 21.33 3.53 -0.70
N PRO A 18 21.88 3.18 -1.85
CA PRO A 18 22.12 4.12 -2.94
C PRO A 18 20.85 4.54 -3.69
N VAL A 19 19.68 4.25 -3.17
CA VAL A 19 18.40 4.67 -3.75
C VAL A 19 18.01 6.00 -3.16
N LYS A 20 18.40 7.08 -3.83
CA LYS A 20 17.92 8.41 -3.53
C LYS A 20 16.45 8.51 -3.95
N LEU A 21 15.55 8.39 -2.98
CA LEU A 21 14.11 8.58 -3.22
C LEU A 21 13.86 9.96 -3.85
N SER A 22 13.03 10.01 -4.89
CA SER A 22 12.61 11.26 -5.51
C SER A 22 11.87 12.16 -4.50
N SER A 23 11.81 13.45 -4.75
CA SER A 23 11.03 14.38 -3.93
C SER A 23 9.54 13.99 -3.91
N ARG A 24 9.03 13.54 -5.04
CA ARG A 24 7.64 13.13 -5.23
C ARG A 24 7.30 11.88 -4.38
N VAL A 25 8.18 10.87 -4.35
CA VAL A 25 8.02 9.69 -3.49
C VAL A 25 8.06 10.08 -2.00
N ARG A 26 9.02 10.91 -1.58
CA ARG A 26 9.08 11.38 -0.19
C ARG A 26 7.81 12.14 0.21
N GLN A 27 7.30 13.02 -0.66
CA GLN A 27 6.06 13.74 -0.43
C GLN A 27 4.87 12.79 -0.25
N ALA A 28 4.75 11.75 -1.07
CA ALA A 28 3.68 10.76 -0.98
C ALA A 28 3.72 9.97 0.35
N VAL A 29 4.93 9.56 0.78
CA VAL A 29 5.11 8.87 2.06
C VAL A 29 4.73 9.78 3.24
N GLN A 30 5.17 11.03 3.24
CA GLN A 30 4.81 12.00 4.28
C GLN A 30 3.30 12.27 4.31
N PHE A 31 2.70 12.44 3.12
CA PHE A 31 1.27 12.67 2.99
C PHE A 31 0.47 11.50 3.57
N ALA A 32 0.75 10.27 3.15
CA ALA A 32 0.08 9.07 3.68
C ALA A 32 0.27 8.92 5.19
N ALA A 33 1.48 9.14 5.71
CA ALA A 33 1.78 9.05 7.14
C ALA A 33 0.96 10.05 7.97
N ILE A 34 0.81 11.29 7.47
CA ILE A 34 -0.02 12.32 8.14
C ILE A 34 -1.50 11.93 8.10
N ARG A 35 -2.01 11.47 6.95
CA ARG A 35 -3.43 11.12 6.78
C ARG A 35 -3.85 9.91 7.63
N HIS A 36 -2.98 8.92 7.78
CA HIS A 36 -3.23 7.70 8.57
C HIS A 36 -2.64 7.72 9.98
N LYS A 37 -2.17 8.87 10.50
CA LYS A 37 -1.40 8.98 11.74
C LYS A 37 -2.05 8.32 12.98
N ASP A 38 -3.38 8.41 13.08
CA ASP A 38 -4.13 7.90 14.23
C ASP A 38 -4.85 6.58 13.90
N GLN A 39 -4.72 6.08 12.66
CA GLN A 39 -5.38 4.86 12.22
C GLN A 39 -4.57 3.62 12.57
N LYS A 40 -5.27 2.60 13.07
CA LYS A 40 -4.71 1.28 13.36
C LYS A 40 -5.43 0.21 12.56
N ASP A 41 -4.71 -0.83 12.24
CA ASP A 41 -5.30 -2.02 11.64
C ASP A 41 -6.00 -2.90 12.70
N LYS A 42 -6.61 -4.02 12.24
CA LYS A 42 -7.33 -4.95 13.13
C LYS A 42 -6.44 -5.66 14.14
N ALA A 43 -5.12 -5.70 13.89
CA ALA A 43 -4.12 -6.21 14.80
C ALA A 43 -3.57 -5.13 15.75
N GLY A 44 -4.12 -3.89 15.70
CA GLY A 44 -3.72 -2.76 16.55
C GLY A 44 -2.43 -2.08 16.12
N LYS A 45 -1.86 -2.43 14.95
CA LYS A 45 -0.64 -1.83 14.41
C LYS A 45 -0.95 -0.54 13.64
N PRO A 46 0.00 0.41 13.54
CA PRO A 46 -0.18 1.61 12.72
C PRO A 46 -0.56 1.26 11.28
N TYR A 47 -1.62 1.86 10.74
CA TYR A 47 -2.16 1.51 9.42
C TYR A 47 -1.18 1.80 8.28
N ILE A 48 -0.36 2.85 8.43
CA ILE A 48 0.68 3.20 7.46
C ILE A 48 1.64 2.05 7.15
N ALA A 49 1.84 1.12 8.08
CA ALA A 49 2.69 -0.06 7.85
C ALA A 49 2.12 -0.97 6.74
N HIS A 50 0.78 -1.13 6.67
CA HIS A 50 0.12 -1.81 5.57
C HIS A 50 0.34 -1.07 4.25
N CYS A 51 0.04 0.23 4.20
CA CYS A 51 0.22 1.03 2.99
C CYS A 51 1.68 0.96 2.48
N MET A 52 2.65 0.96 3.39
CA MET A 52 4.06 0.83 3.04
C MET A 52 4.39 -0.54 2.43
N ARG A 53 3.88 -1.65 2.99
CA ARG A 53 4.11 -2.99 2.42
C ARG A 53 3.53 -3.11 1.02
N VAL A 54 2.32 -2.58 0.80
CA VAL A 54 1.70 -2.53 -0.53
C VAL A 54 2.56 -1.72 -1.50
N ALA A 55 3.01 -0.53 -1.11
CA ALA A 55 3.88 0.31 -1.94
C ALA A 55 5.20 -0.38 -2.30
N ILE A 56 5.86 -1.02 -1.33
CA ILE A 56 7.11 -1.76 -1.54
C ILE A 56 6.92 -2.93 -2.51
N ALA A 57 5.81 -3.64 -2.42
CA ALA A 57 5.52 -4.78 -3.30
C ALA A 57 5.47 -4.38 -4.79
N VAL A 58 5.07 -3.14 -5.09
CA VAL A 58 4.97 -2.62 -6.47
C VAL A 58 6.10 -1.65 -6.85
N TRP A 59 7.08 -1.43 -5.97
CA TRP A 59 8.19 -0.49 -6.18
C TRP A 59 8.96 -0.72 -7.49
N HIS A 60 9.24 -1.98 -7.79
CA HIS A 60 10.00 -2.38 -8.98
C HIS A 60 9.30 -2.07 -10.31
N LEU A 61 8.02 -1.71 -10.29
CA LEU A 61 7.21 -1.39 -11.47
C LEU A 61 7.27 0.10 -11.84
N GLY A 62 7.76 0.94 -10.94
CA GLY A 62 7.94 2.36 -11.18
C GLY A 62 7.36 3.27 -10.08
N GLU A 63 7.70 4.55 -10.18
CA GLU A 63 7.38 5.56 -9.16
C GLU A 63 5.86 5.75 -8.98
N ASP A 64 5.08 5.82 -10.06
CA ASP A 64 3.63 5.97 -9.99
C ASP A 64 2.96 4.77 -9.30
N HIS A 65 3.50 3.55 -9.48
CA HIS A 65 3.02 2.36 -8.78
C HIS A 65 3.27 2.45 -7.27
N PHE A 66 4.48 2.87 -6.87
CA PHE A 66 4.78 3.06 -5.46
C PHE A 66 3.88 4.12 -4.82
N ILE A 67 3.73 5.28 -5.49
CA ILE A 67 2.92 6.38 -4.99
C ILE A 67 1.45 5.98 -4.91
N ALA A 68 0.91 5.30 -5.92
CA ALA A 68 -0.45 4.76 -5.85
C ALA A 68 -0.59 3.72 -4.73
N GLY A 69 0.43 2.87 -4.53
CA GLY A 69 0.46 1.88 -3.46
C GLY A 69 0.44 2.50 -2.06
N ILE A 70 1.25 3.53 -1.79
CA ILE A 70 1.26 4.20 -0.47
C ILE A 70 -0.02 5.00 -0.21
N LEU A 71 -0.72 5.45 -1.27
CA LEU A 71 -1.91 6.29 -1.21
C LEU A 71 -3.23 5.52 -1.43
N HIS A 72 -3.19 4.19 -1.63
CA HIS A 72 -4.35 3.44 -2.12
C HIS A 72 -5.61 3.58 -1.25
N ASP A 73 -5.46 3.73 0.06
CA ASP A 73 -6.57 3.82 1.01
C ASP A 73 -6.86 5.26 1.51
N VAL A 74 -6.08 6.27 1.09
CA VAL A 74 -6.25 7.63 1.67
C VAL A 74 -7.59 8.25 1.31
N VAL A 75 -8.14 7.97 0.13
CA VAL A 75 -9.44 8.51 -0.31
C VAL A 75 -10.61 7.77 0.34
N GLU A 76 -10.47 6.46 0.55
CA GLU A 76 -11.51 5.64 1.19
C GLU A 76 -11.58 5.87 2.69
N ASP A 77 -10.44 6.03 3.36
CA ASP A 77 -10.32 6.03 4.81
C ASP A 77 -10.18 7.42 5.45
N THR A 78 -9.94 8.47 4.65
CA THR A 78 -9.69 9.83 5.16
C THR A 78 -10.50 10.89 4.43
N ALA A 79 -10.37 12.14 4.80
CA ALA A 79 -11.01 13.26 4.10
C ALA A 79 -10.28 13.69 2.82
N THR A 80 -9.30 12.90 2.33
CA THR A 80 -8.55 13.20 1.11
C THR A 80 -9.43 13.05 -0.12
N THR A 81 -9.35 14.01 -1.05
CA THR A 81 -10.09 13.97 -2.31
C THR A 81 -9.21 13.53 -3.48
N LEU A 82 -9.84 13.02 -4.54
CA LEU A 82 -9.13 12.68 -5.77
C LEU A 82 -8.51 13.90 -6.46
N ASP A 83 -9.13 15.08 -6.34
CA ASP A 83 -8.59 16.33 -6.88
C ASP A 83 -7.30 16.76 -6.15
N GLU A 84 -7.23 16.53 -4.83
CA GLU A 84 -6.01 16.73 -4.05
C GLU A 84 -4.89 15.78 -4.50
N ILE A 85 -5.22 14.51 -4.76
CA ILE A 85 -4.26 13.54 -5.29
C ILE A 85 -3.78 13.94 -6.68
N GLU A 86 -4.67 14.37 -7.59
CA GLU A 86 -4.28 14.83 -8.93
C GLU A 86 -3.34 16.02 -8.88
N THR A 87 -3.65 17.00 -8.04
CA THR A 87 -2.85 18.23 -7.87
C THR A 87 -1.44 17.92 -7.36
N LEU A 88 -1.30 17.00 -6.41
CA LEU A 88 -0.01 16.71 -5.76
C LEU A 88 0.81 15.65 -6.52
N PHE A 89 0.16 14.65 -7.12
CA PHE A 89 0.83 13.47 -7.63
C PHE A 89 0.53 13.17 -9.11
N GLY A 90 -0.36 13.93 -9.71
CA GLY A 90 -0.68 13.83 -11.14
C GLY A 90 -1.77 12.80 -11.46
N ARG A 91 -2.21 12.87 -12.73
CA ARG A 91 -3.39 12.14 -13.21
C ARG A 91 -3.26 10.63 -13.17
N ASN A 92 -2.09 10.07 -13.46
CA ASN A 92 -1.90 8.62 -13.45
C ASN A 92 -2.11 8.04 -12.05
N VAL A 93 -1.49 8.68 -11.03
CA VAL A 93 -1.67 8.29 -9.63
C VAL A 93 -3.12 8.49 -9.18
N ARG A 94 -3.74 9.62 -9.55
CA ARG A 94 -5.16 9.90 -9.26
C ARG A 94 -6.07 8.80 -9.80
N ASN A 95 -5.89 8.41 -11.06
CA ASN A 95 -6.71 7.36 -11.68
C ASN A 95 -6.50 6.00 -11.01
N ALA A 96 -5.25 5.65 -10.71
CA ALA A 96 -4.93 4.43 -9.99
C ALA A 96 -5.58 4.40 -8.59
N VAL A 97 -5.46 5.48 -7.82
CA VAL A 97 -6.08 5.60 -6.49
C VAL A 97 -7.61 5.53 -6.59
N ASP A 98 -8.24 6.22 -7.55
CA ASP A 98 -9.69 6.10 -7.80
C ASP A 98 -10.08 4.65 -8.08
N SER A 99 -9.31 3.94 -8.91
CA SER A 99 -9.63 2.56 -9.30
C SER A 99 -9.58 1.58 -8.12
N VAL A 100 -8.80 1.87 -7.07
CA VAL A 100 -8.66 1.02 -5.88
C VAL A 100 -9.42 1.55 -4.66
N SER A 101 -10.12 2.69 -4.78
CA SER A 101 -11.03 3.24 -3.77
C SER A 101 -12.46 2.86 -4.09
N ARG A 102 -13.12 2.11 -3.19
CA ARG A 102 -14.50 1.67 -3.39
C ARG A 102 -15.47 2.83 -3.31
N ARG A 103 -16.40 2.91 -4.25
CA ARG A 103 -17.38 4.00 -4.32
C ARG A 103 -18.55 3.76 -3.38
N GLU A 104 -18.87 4.75 -2.55
CA GLU A 104 -20.03 4.74 -1.66
C GLU A 104 -21.21 5.54 -2.24
N TYR A 105 -20.96 6.47 -3.17
CA TYR A 105 -21.94 7.40 -3.71
C TYR A 105 -22.01 7.36 -5.25
N PRO A 106 -23.16 7.57 -5.90
CA PRO A 106 -24.51 7.78 -5.35
C PRO A 106 -25.14 6.52 -4.74
N ARG A 107 -24.55 5.36 -4.96
CA ARG A 107 -24.88 4.09 -4.29
C ARG A 107 -23.60 3.30 -4.07
N LYS A 108 -23.60 2.49 -3.03
CA LYS A 108 -22.48 1.60 -2.73
C LYS A 108 -22.19 0.66 -3.89
N GLU A 109 -20.97 0.72 -4.40
CA GLU A 109 -20.49 -0.15 -5.47
C GLU A 109 -20.45 -1.62 -5.00
N SER A 110 -20.86 -2.57 -5.86
CA SER A 110 -20.67 -3.99 -5.55
C SER A 110 -19.18 -4.31 -5.46
N TYR A 111 -18.82 -5.38 -4.73
CA TYR A 111 -17.41 -5.75 -4.64
C TYR A 111 -16.87 -6.25 -5.98
N GLU A 112 -17.70 -6.93 -6.74
CA GLU A 112 -17.40 -7.42 -8.08
C GLU A 112 -17.14 -6.27 -9.07
N ASP A 113 -18.00 -5.26 -9.11
CA ASP A 113 -17.83 -4.07 -9.96
C ASP A 113 -16.55 -3.31 -9.57
N PHE A 114 -16.28 -3.18 -8.28
CA PHE A 114 -15.06 -2.58 -7.77
C PHE A 114 -13.80 -3.32 -8.24
N VAL A 115 -13.78 -4.65 -8.15
CA VAL A 115 -12.66 -5.46 -8.63
C VAL A 115 -12.46 -5.33 -10.15
N LEU A 116 -13.54 -5.32 -10.92
CA LEU A 116 -13.48 -5.13 -12.38
C LEU A 116 -12.96 -3.73 -12.74
N ARG A 117 -13.36 -2.70 -12.00
CA ARG A 117 -12.87 -1.33 -12.20
C ARG A 117 -11.38 -1.21 -11.84
N SER A 118 -10.95 -1.86 -10.76
CA SER A 118 -9.53 -1.95 -10.40
C SER A 118 -8.72 -2.68 -11.48
N LYS A 119 -9.28 -3.75 -12.08
CA LYS A 119 -8.64 -4.49 -13.18
C LYS A 119 -8.42 -3.64 -14.42
N ALA A 120 -9.31 -2.69 -14.71
CA ALA A 120 -9.26 -1.85 -15.91
C ALA A 120 -8.14 -0.80 -15.85
N ASP A 121 -7.67 -0.41 -14.68
CA ASP A 121 -6.53 0.52 -14.54
C ASP A 121 -5.21 -0.26 -14.44
N PRO A 122 -4.21 0.01 -15.28
CA PRO A 122 -2.98 -0.78 -15.32
C PRO A 122 -2.13 -0.68 -14.04
N ILE A 123 -2.16 0.46 -13.34
CA ILE A 123 -1.46 0.66 -12.07
C ILE A 123 -2.32 0.13 -10.92
N GLY A 124 -3.58 0.54 -10.87
CA GLY A 124 -4.51 0.13 -9.82
C GLY A 124 -4.69 -1.38 -9.72
N ARG A 125 -4.73 -2.09 -10.86
CA ARG A 125 -4.74 -3.56 -10.90
C ARG A 125 -3.61 -4.17 -10.08
N LEU A 126 -2.38 -3.71 -10.27
CA LEU A 126 -1.20 -4.25 -9.59
C LEU A 126 -1.15 -3.84 -8.12
N VAL A 127 -1.55 -2.61 -7.81
CA VAL A 127 -1.72 -2.15 -6.44
C VAL A 127 -2.78 -2.98 -5.71
N LYS A 128 -3.93 -3.26 -6.35
CA LYS A 128 -4.99 -4.07 -5.74
C LYS A 128 -4.57 -5.51 -5.50
N ILE A 129 -3.78 -6.10 -6.40
CA ILE A 129 -3.19 -7.43 -6.19
C ILE A 129 -2.28 -7.42 -4.95
N ALA A 130 -1.39 -6.42 -4.83
CA ALA A 130 -0.50 -6.29 -3.67
C ALA A 130 -1.27 -6.08 -2.35
N ASP A 131 -2.31 -5.24 -2.37
CA ASP A 131 -3.20 -5.02 -1.23
C ASP A 131 -3.88 -6.31 -0.77
N LEU A 132 -4.41 -7.11 -1.69
CA LEU A 132 -5.06 -8.38 -1.36
C LEU A 132 -4.07 -9.37 -0.74
N TYR A 133 -2.85 -9.49 -1.29
CA TYR A 133 -1.82 -10.34 -0.69
C TYR A 133 -1.43 -9.89 0.72
N ASP A 134 -1.27 -8.59 0.96
CA ASP A 134 -0.97 -8.08 2.30
C ASP A 134 -2.14 -8.34 3.26
N ASN A 135 -3.38 -8.13 2.82
CA ASN A 135 -4.58 -8.40 3.62
C ASN A 135 -4.77 -9.88 3.98
N MET A 136 -4.24 -10.82 3.19
CA MET A 136 -4.24 -12.25 3.48
C MET A 136 -3.04 -12.70 4.31
N SER A 137 -2.05 -11.83 4.53
CA SER A 137 -0.84 -12.17 5.27
C SER A 137 -1.12 -12.43 6.76
N PRO A 138 -0.32 -13.30 7.42
CA PRO A 138 -0.46 -13.57 8.85
C PRO A 138 -0.36 -12.31 9.72
N GLU A 139 0.43 -11.31 9.32
CA GLU A 139 0.64 -10.06 10.05
C GLU A 139 -0.64 -9.22 10.15
N ARG A 140 -1.60 -9.43 9.26
CA ARG A 140 -2.89 -8.73 9.20
C ARG A 140 -4.03 -9.50 9.85
N ARG A 141 -3.79 -10.73 10.29
CA ARG A 141 -4.82 -11.56 10.91
C ARG A 141 -5.04 -11.16 12.36
N PRO A 142 -6.29 -10.89 12.79
CA PRO A 142 -6.59 -10.71 14.20
C PRO A 142 -6.45 -12.05 14.95
N GLU A 143 -6.05 -12.01 16.19
CA GLU A 143 -6.07 -13.16 17.08
C GLU A 143 -7.16 -12.98 18.16
N PRO A 144 -8.06 -13.96 18.32
CA PRO A 144 -8.26 -15.17 17.52
C PRO A 144 -8.86 -14.87 16.13
N PRO A 145 -8.66 -15.74 15.14
CA PRO A 145 -9.20 -15.55 13.80
C PRO A 145 -10.73 -15.62 13.84
N VAL A 146 -11.38 -14.48 13.60
CA VAL A 146 -12.85 -14.36 13.57
C VAL A 146 -13.29 -14.14 12.13
N GLU A 147 -14.16 -14.99 11.60
CA GLU A 147 -14.75 -14.89 10.25
C GLU A 147 -13.74 -14.79 9.09
N LEU A 148 -12.59 -15.42 9.26
CA LEU A 148 -11.49 -15.34 8.30
C LEU A 148 -11.84 -15.98 6.96
N ASP A 149 -12.53 -17.14 6.97
CA ASP A 149 -12.73 -17.99 5.79
C ASP A 149 -13.51 -17.29 4.67
N LYS A 150 -14.62 -16.60 4.99
CA LYS A 150 -15.42 -15.87 3.99
C LYS A 150 -14.68 -14.69 3.35
N LYS A 151 -13.81 -14.03 4.12
CA LYS A 151 -12.99 -12.94 3.58
C LYS A 151 -11.89 -13.45 2.69
N LEU A 152 -11.21 -14.52 3.08
CA LEU A 152 -10.18 -15.17 2.28
C LEU A 152 -10.75 -15.66 0.94
N GLU A 153 -11.89 -16.36 0.96
CA GLU A 153 -12.57 -16.80 -0.25
C GLU A 153 -12.90 -15.63 -1.20
N ARG A 154 -13.37 -14.50 -0.65
CA ARG A 154 -13.65 -13.30 -1.44
C ARG A 154 -12.37 -12.70 -2.05
N TYR A 155 -11.28 -12.68 -1.30
CA TYR A 155 -9.99 -12.17 -1.77
C TYR A 155 -9.38 -13.07 -2.85
N GLU A 156 -9.48 -14.40 -2.70
CA GLU A 156 -9.04 -15.37 -3.70
C GLU A 156 -9.83 -15.23 -5.01
N LYS A 157 -11.14 -15.06 -4.94
CA LYS A 157 -11.98 -14.76 -6.12
C LYS A 157 -11.57 -13.47 -6.81
N ALA A 158 -11.30 -12.41 -6.04
CA ALA A 158 -10.83 -11.15 -6.58
C ALA A 158 -9.46 -11.28 -7.25
N LEU A 159 -8.52 -12.01 -6.64
CA LEU A 159 -7.22 -12.29 -7.24
C LEU A 159 -7.36 -13.04 -8.57
N ALA A 160 -8.23 -14.06 -8.63
CA ALA A 160 -8.47 -14.78 -9.87
C ALA A 160 -8.96 -13.86 -11.00
N VAL A 161 -9.85 -12.90 -10.70
CA VAL A 161 -10.31 -11.89 -11.68
C VAL A 161 -9.17 -10.95 -12.09
N LEU A 162 -8.42 -10.42 -11.12
CA LEU A 162 -7.34 -9.46 -11.38
C LEU A 162 -6.18 -10.08 -12.17
N THR A 163 -5.90 -11.36 -12.00
CA THR A 163 -4.80 -12.07 -12.67
C THR A 163 -5.21 -12.72 -13.99
N SER A 164 -6.50 -12.83 -14.28
CA SER A 164 -6.97 -13.37 -15.57
C SER A 164 -6.59 -12.42 -16.73
N ARG A 165 -6.40 -13.01 -17.93
CA ARG A 165 -6.13 -12.28 -19.18
C ARG A 165 -7.32 -11.45 -19.61
#